data_d851a9666708dfbb8ac9c6321cbd314e
#
_entry.id   d851a9666708dfbb8ac9c6321cbd314e
#
_cell.length_a   1.000
_cell.length_b   1.000
_cell.length_c   1.000
_cell.angle_alpha   90.00
_cell.angle_beta   90.00
_cell.angle_gamma   90.00
#
_symmetry.space_group_name_H-M   'P 1'
#
loop_
_entity.id
_entity.type
_entity.pdbx_description
1 polymer ?
#
loop_
_entity_poly.entity_id
_entity_poly.type
_entity_poly.pdbx_seq_one_letter_code
_entity_poly.pdbx_strand_id
1 'polypeptide(L)'
;VTDLGITDADLSKQYQYTKDVVTDSNGVLKGVSWQGCPGVLFYNRDAAKEVLGSDDPAEVQNYVKDWDTFNDTAKKMKDAGYTITSSANDTYRVYSNNVTSKWVVDGKINIDDNIMKWVDDSKELVDAGETGTYELWSDDWKKGFYPEGNVFCYFGPAWLVNFSMAADTEGSIGYNGGWGATEGPQGFFWGGTWICAAAGTDNQSLVKDIMLQMTTNDDVMKEIIEKDDDFVNNQDVITEMADSSYSSKILGGQNPLGIYSSGVSKLDLSNLSSYDQGCNEEFQNAMKNYFEGTATKEEALDLFYKAVVEKYPELTY
;
A
#
# COMPACT_ATOMS: atom_id res chain seq x y z
N VAL A 1 16.88 -0.92 19.87
CA VAL A 1 15.71 -0.47 20.66
C VAL A 1 15.89 -0.93 22.12
N THR A 2 16.21 -2.19 22.34
CA THR A 2 16.40 -2.76 23.69
C THR A 2 17.56 -2.09 24.44
N ASP A 3 18.66 -1.76 23.74
CA ASP A 3 19.83 -1.09 24.33
C ASP A 3 19.50 0.31 24.89
N LEU A 4 18.45 0.94 24.35
CA LEU A 4 17.90 2.20 24.88
C LEU A 4 16.97 1.99 26.08
N GLY A 5 16.70 0.74 26.47
CA GLY A 5 15.75 0.39 27.52
C GLY A 5 14.29 0.65 27.14
N ILE A 6 13.95 0.58 25.83
CA ILE A 6 12.56 0.50 25.36
C ILE A 6 12.15 -0.96 25.44
N THR A 7 11.01 -1.21 26.08
CA THR A 7 10.52 -2.57 26.41
C THR A 7 9.29 -2.96 25.61
N ASP A 8 8.95 -4.23 25.58
CA ASP A 8 7.72 -4.71 24.96
C ASP A 8 6.46 -4.08 25.60
N ALA A 9 6.53 -3.74 26.90
CA ALA A 9 5.44 -3.06 27.59
C ALA A 9 5.23 -1.64 27.06
N ASP A 10 6.30 -0.92 26.73
CA ASP A 10 6.23 0.42 26.11
C ASP A 10 5.57 0.36 24.72
N LEU A 11 5.74 -0.74 24.00
CA LEU A 11 5.27 -0.95 22.62
C LEU A 11 4.01 -1.83 22.54
N SER A 12 3.32 -2.06 23.66
CA SER A 12 2.20 -3.02 23.74
C SER A 12 0.98 -2.63 22.89
N LYS A 13 0.79 -1.33 22.62
CA LYS A 13 -0.30 -0.81 21.79
C LYS A 13 -0.01 -0.85 20.29
N GLN A 14 1.23 -1.12 19.90
CA GLN A 14 1.63 -1.14 18.48
C GLN A 14 1.19 -2.43 17.80
N TYR A 15 0.89 -2.34 16.50
CA TYR A 15 0.61 -3.51 15.68
C TYR A 15 1.85 -4.40 15.54
N GLN A 16 1.67 -5.71 15.67
CA GLN A 16 2.79 -6.66 15.66
C GLN A 16 3.55 -6.64 14.34
N TYR A 17 2.86 -6.57 13.20
CA TYR A 17 3.53 -6.55 11.88
C TYR A 17 4.51 -5.39 11.70
N THR A 18 4.27 -4.23 12.35
CA THR A 18 5.20 -3.09 12.26
C THR A 18 6.52 -3.34 12.98
N LYS A 19 6.50 -4.22 13.99
CA LYS A 19 7.71 -4.70 14.69
C LYS A 19 8.40 -5.81 13.90
N ASP A 20 7.63 -6.71 13.30
CA ASP A 20 8.17 -7.84 12.54
C ASP A 20 9.01 -7.36 11.33
N VAL A 21 8.55 -6.32 10.63
CA VAL A 21 9.25 -5.72 9.48
C VAL A 21 10.66 -5.21 9.81
N VAL A 22 10.88 -4.74 11.03
CA VAL A 22 12.13 -4.10 11.46
C VAL A 22 12.91 -4.92 12.48
N THR A 23 12.52 -6.17 12.66
CA THR A 23 13.24 -7.15 13.51
C THR A 23 14.22 -7.94 12.66
N ASP A 24 15.49 -7.97 13.08
CA ASP A 24 16.53 -8.70 12.35
C ASP A 24 16.42 -10.23 12.51
N SER A 25 17.26 -10.96 11.78
CA SER A 25 17.30 -12.44 11.83
C SER A 25 17.69 -13.04 13.20
N ASN A 26 18.18 -12.22 14.13
CA ASN A 26 18.50 -12.61 15.51
C ASN A 26 17.35 -12.28 16.48
N GLY A 27 16.23 -11.78 15.97
CA GLY A 27 15.09 -11.38 16.80
C GLY A 27 15.26 -10.02 17.49
N VAL A 28 16.19 -9.18 17.01
CA VAL A 28 16.46 -7.86 17.61
C VAL A 28 15.68 -6.79 16.89
N LEU A 29 14.81 -6.10 17.60
CA LEU A 29 14.04 -4.95 17.11
C LEU A 29 14.98 -3.75 16.91
N LYS A 30 15.03 -3.22 15.67
CA LYS A 30 15.97 -2.15 15.26
C LYS A 30 15.38 -0.75 15.29
N GLY A 31 14.08 -0.62 15.22
CA GLY A 31 13.38 0.66 15.21
C GLY A 31 11.95 0.57 15.73
N VAL A 32 11.30 1.71 15.88
CA VAL A 32 9.89 1.83 16.25
C VAL A 32 9.18 2.72 15.25
N SER A 33 7.90 2.44 14.98
CA SER A 33 7.13 3.18 13.99
C SER A 33 5.95 3.91 14.64
N TRP A 34 5.67 5.11 14.14
CA TRP A 34 4.45 5.84 14.45
C TRP A 34 3.32 5.55 13.46
N GLN A 35 3.65 4.95 12.32
CA GLN A 35 2.77 4.74 11.17
C GLN A 35 2.42 3.26 10.99
N GLY A 36 1.14 2.97 10.74
CA GLY A 36 0.68 1.61 10.49
C GLY A 36 0.64 1.22 9.01
N CYS A 37 0.29 2.15 8.13
CA CYS A 37 0.26 2.01 6.66
C CYS A 37 -0.55 0.83 6.10
N PRO A 38 -1.73 0.45 6.65
CA PRO A 38 -2.58 -0.52 5.99
C PRO A 38 -3.09 0.04 4.67
N GLY A 39 -3.08 -0.78 3.63
CA GLY A 39 -3.57 -0.40 2.31
C GLY A 39 -5.06 -0.69 2.13
N VAL A 40 -5.72 0.18 1.39
CA VAL A 40 -7.12 0.09 0.99
C VAL A 40 -7.30 0.53 -0.46
N LEU A 41 -8.51 0.45 -0.98
CA LEU A 41 -8.86 0.98 -2.28
C LEU A 41 -9.51 2.35 -2.12
N PHE A 42 -8.89 3.38 -2.70
CA PHE A 42 -9.47 4.72 -2.85
C PHE A 42 -10.16 4.83 -4.21
N TYR A 43 -11.43 5.22 -4.23
CA TYR A 43 -12.21 5.35 -5.46
C TYR A 43 -12.72 6.76 -5.67
N ASN A 44 -12.82 7.16 -6.94
CA ASN A 44 -13.44 8.40 -7.36
C ASN A 44 -14.96 8.29 -7.17
N ARG A 45 -15.54 9.11 -6.28
CA ARG A 45 -16.96 9.10 -5.94
C ARG A 45 -17.86 9.43 -7.12
N ASP A 46 -17.45 10.36 -7.98
CA ASP A 46 -18.24 10.75 -9.14
C ASP A 46 -18.31 9.60 -10.15
N ALA A 47 -17.19 8.94 -10.42
CA ALA A 47 -17.16 7.75 -11.27
C ALA A 47 -17.99 6.61 -10.67
N ALA A 48 -17.93 6.40 -9.35
CA ALA A 48 -18.76 5.40 -8.67
C ALA A 48 -20.25 5.67 -8.83
N LYS A 49 -20.69 6.92 -8.62
CA LYS A 49 -22.10 7.32 -8.82
C LYS A 49 -22.55 7.12 -10.26
N GLU A 50 -21.74 7.56 -11.20
CA GLU A 50 -22.05 7.48 -12.63
C GLU A 50 -22.17 6.03 -13.11
N VAL A 51 -21.22 5.18 -12.75
CA VAL A 51 -21.09 3.83 -13.34
C VAL A 51 -21.75 2.75 -12.48
N LEU A 52 -21.63 2.86 -11.14
CA LEU A 52 -22.14 1.86 -10.21
C LEU A 52 -23.49 2.25 -9.58
N GLY A 53 -23.90 3.51 -9.73
CA GLY A 53 -25.14 4.04 -9.19
C GLY A 53 -25.09 4.48 -7.73
N SER A 54 -23.94 4.34 -7.07
CA SER A 54 -23.72 4.76 -5.68
C SER A 54 -22.26 5.09 -5.42
N ASP A 55 -22.00 6.01 -4.50
CA ASP A 55 -20.67 6.30 -3.95
C ASP A 55 -20.56 5.90 -2.47
N ASP A 56 -21.53 5.17 -1.95
CA ASP A 56 -21.46 4.62 -0.60
C ASP A 56 -20.35 3.55 -0.51
N PRO A 57 -19.41 3.64 0.47
CA PRO A 57 -18.30 2.71 0.57
C PRO A 57 -18.69 1.24 0.67
N ALA A 58 -19.78 0.92 1.39
CA ALA A 58 -20.23 -0.45 1.56
C ALA A 58 -20.84 -1.00 0.27
N GLU A 59 -21.52 -0.15 -0.52
CA GLU A 59 -22.04 -0.55 -1.82
C GLU A 59 -20.93 -0.69 -2.85
N VAL A 60 -19.98 0.24 -2.90
CA VAL A 60 -18.80 0.15 -3.79
C VAL A 60 -17.98 -1.10 -3.50
N GLN A 61 -17.82 -1.50 -2.21
CA GLN A 61 -17.13 -2.74 -1.84
C GLN A 61 -17.69 -3.97 -2.55
N ASN A 62 -18.98 -4.06 -2.81
CA ASN A 62 -19.59 -5.19 -3.51
C ASN A 62 -19.05 -5.36 -4.95
N TYR A 63 -18.58 -4.29 -5.55
CA TYR A 63 -18.03 -4.28 -6.92
C TYR A 63 -16.52 -4.53 -6.97
N VAL A 64 -15.81 -4.51 -5.82
CA VAL A 64 -14.35 -4.63 -5.75
C VAL A 64 -13.89 -5.59 -4.65
N LYS A 65 -14.77 -6.43 -4.12
CA LYS A 65 -14.51 -7.31 -2.95
C LYS A 65 -13.57 -8.49 -3.23
N ASP A 66 -13.38 -8.83 -4.47
CA ASP A 66 -12.48 -9.87 -4.96
C ASP A 66 -12.02 -9.51 -6.39
N TRP A 67 -11.02 -10.23 -6.91
CA TRP A 67 -10.47 -9.93 -8.23
C TRP A 67 -11.45 -10.18 -9.38
N ASP A 68 -12.38 -11.12 -9.24
CA ASP A 68 -13.41 -11.38 -10.27
C ASP A 68 -14.37 -10.19 -10.38
N THR A 69 -14.90 -9.71 -9.25
CA THR A 69 -15.77 -8.52 -9.24
C THR A 69 -15.02 -7.25 -9.61
N PHE A 70 -13.74 -7.13 -9.24
CA PHE A 70 -12.88 -6.02 -9.64
C PHE A 70 -12.69 -5.98 -11.17
N ASN A 71 -12.38 -7.11 -11.81
CA ASN A 71 -12.21 -7.20 -13.26
C ASN A 71 -13.54 -6.95 -14.01
N ASP A 72 -14.67 -7.42 -13.48
CA ASP A 72 -15.99 -7.09 -14.06
C ASP A 72 -16.31 -5.59 -13.92
N THR A 73 -15.87 -4.96 -12.86
CA THR A 73 -16.01 -3.51 -12.67
C THR A 73 -15.10 -2.74 -13.61
N ALA A 74 -13.90 -3.25 -13.92
CA ALA A 74 -13.01 -2.65 -14.91
C ALA A 74 -13.67 -2.51 -16.29
N LYS A 75 -14.40 -3.53 -16.74
CA LYS A 75 -15.16 -3.50 -17.99
C LYS A 75 -16.24 -2.41 -17.98
N LYS A 76 -17.00 -2.31 -16.87
CA LYS A 76 -18.05 -1.26 -16.72
C LYS A 76 -17.43 0.14 -16.73
N MET A 77 -16.32 0.33 -16.04
CA MET A 77 -15.59 1.60 -16.01
C MET A 77 -15.12 2.00 -17.41
N LYS A 78 -14.53 1.06 -18.14
CA LYS A 78 -14.09 1.30 -19.52
C LYS A 78 -15.23 1.69 -20.45
N ASP A 79 -16.37 1.01 -20.37
CA ASP A 79 -17.56 1.32 -21.18
C ASP A 79 -18.08 2.74 -20.93
N ALA A 80 -17.83 3.29 -19.75
CA ALA A 80 -18.16 4.66 -19.35
C ALA A 80 -17.03 5.67 -19.59
N GLY A 81 -15.87 5.23 -20.11
CA GLY A 81 -14.74 6.09 -20.45
C GLY A 81 -13.72 6.27 -19.34
N TYR A 82 -13.74 5.44 -18.31
CA TYR A 82 -12.76 5.41 -17.22
C TYR A 82 -11.80 4.23 -17.38
N THR A 83 -10.59 4.35 -16.83
CA THR A 83 -9.74 3.20 -16.51
C THR A 83 -9.97 2.77 -15.06
N ILE A 84 -9.86 1.48 -14.78
CA ILE A 84 -10.04 0.97 -13.41
C ILE A 84 -8.94 1.48 -12.49
N THR A 85 -7.68 1.47 -12.94
CA THR A 85 -6.51 2.05 -12.28
C THR A 85 -5.69 2.84 -13.30
N SER A 86 -4.77 3.69 -12.83
CA SER A 86 -3.87 4.44 -13.70
C SER A 86 -2.78 3.54 -14.30
N SER A 87 -2.38 2.52 -13.56
CA SER A 87 -1.31 1.59 -13.95
C SER A 87 -1.59 0.18 -13.46
N ALA A 88 -1.13 -0.82 -14.20
CA ALA A 88 -1.05 -2.21 -13.73
C ALA A 88 -0.27 -2.33 -12.41
N ASN A 89 0.71 -1.45 -12.17
CA ASN A 89 1.49 -1.42 -10.94
C ASN A 89 0.68 -0.98 -9.70
N ASP A 90 -0.47 -0.32 -9.86
CA ASP A 90 -1.31 0.09 -8.73
C ASP A 90 -1.81 -1.10 -7.89
N THR A 91 -2.03 -2.25 -8.51
CA THR A 91 -2.50 -3.47 -7.84
C THR A 91 -1.37 -4.35 -7.31
N TYR A 92 -0.12 -4.11 -7.73
CA TYR A 92 1.01 -5.01 -7.44
C TYR A 92 1.18 -5.31 -5.95
N ARG A 93 1.11 -4.28 -5.08
CA ARG A 93 1.29 -4.45 -3.63
C ARG A 93 0.25 -5.37 -3.00
N VAL A 94 -0.98 -5.37 -3.52
CA VAL A 94 -2.03 -6.26 -3.05
C VAL A 94 -1.64 -7.72 -3.29
N TYR A 95 -1.16 -8.04 -4.50
CA TYR A 95 -0.71 -9.40 -4.83
C TYR A 95 0.57 -9.79 -4.09
N SER A 96 1.57 -8.90 -4.05
CA SER A 96 2.88 -9.19 -3.45
C SER A 96 2.85 -9.32 -1.93
N ASN A 97 1.85 -8.75 -1.26
CA ASN A 97 1.64 -8.95 0.18
C ASN A 97 0.86 -10.23 0.53
N ASN A 98 0.24 -10.86 -0.46
CA ASN A 98 -0.59 -12.06 -0.26
C ASN A 98 0.06 -13.30 -0.90
N VAL A 99 1.36 -13.43 -0.76
CA VAL A 99 2.16 -14.56 -1.24
C VAL A 99 2.21 -15.71 -0.24
N THR A 100 2.36 -16.92 -0.74
CA THR A 100 2.46 -18.17 0.05
C THR A 100 3.90 -18.62 0.24
N SER A 101 4.84 -18.02 -0.48
CA SER A 101 6.28 -18.37 -0.43
C SER A 101 7.14 -17.11 -0.58
N LYS A 102 8.40 -17.21 -0.10
CA LYS A 102 9.38 -16.11 -0.21
C LYS A 102 9.94 -16.01 -1.62
N TRP A 103 10.43 -14.81 -1.97
CA TRP A 103 11.18 -14.59 -3.20
C TRP A 103 12.44 -15.45 -3.34
N VAL A 104 13.03 -15.88 -2.22
CA VAL A 104 14.21 -16.73 -2.22
C VAL A 104 13.98 -17.94 -1.32
N VAL A 105 14.11 -19.13 -1.90
CA VAL A 105 14.02 -20.42 -1.20
C VAL A 105 15.28 -21.21 -1.52
N ASP A 106 16.03 -21.60 -0.49
CA ASP A 106 17.28 -22.37 -0.60
C ASP A 106 18.31 -21.75 -1.59
N GLY A 107 18.42 -20.42 -1.60
CA GLY A 107 19.33 -19.68 -2.48
C GLY A 107 18.88 -19.56 -3.93
N LYS A 108 17.65 -20.00 -4.24
CA LYS A 108 17.06 -19.86 -5.57
C LYS A 108 15.95 -18.82 -5.59
N ILE A 109 15.90 -18.07 -6.68
CA ILE A 109 14.81 -17.14 -6.95
C ILE A 109 13.54 -17.95 -7.18
N ASN A 110 12.49 -17.60 -6.45
CA ASN A 110 11.19 -18.25 -6.49
C ASN A 110 10.11 -17.19 -6.74
N ILE A 111 9.33 -17.35 -7.80
CA ILE A 111 8.22 -16.46 -8.11
C ILE A 111 6.95 -17.14 -7.61
N ASP A 112 6.31 -16.55 -6.62
CA ASP A 112 5.04 -17.06 -6.07
C ASP A 112 3.92 -17.04 -7.12
N ASP A 113 3.00 -18.01 -7.06
CA ASP A 113 1.88 -18.12 -7.98
C ASP A 113 0.98 -16.86 -7.96
N ASN A 114 0.87 -16.19 -6.81
CA ASN A 114 0.09 -14.96 -6.70
C ASN A 114 0.76 -13.78 -7.42
N ILE A 115 2.09 -13.74 -7.46
CA ILE A 115 2.83 -12.77 -8.27
C ILE A 115 2.60 -13.05 -9.77
N MET A 116 2.61 -14.31 -10.18
CA MET A 116 2.32 -14.67 -11.57
C MET A 116 0.86 -14.39 -11.94
N LYS A 117 -0.08 -14.56 -11.00
CA LYS A 117 -1.48 -14.16 -11.21
C LYS A 117 -1.59 -12.66 -11.47
N TRP A 118 -0.85 -11.81 -10.72
CA TRP A 118 -0.80 -10.38 -11.03
C TRP A 118 -0.34 -10.10 -12.47
N VAL A 119 0.65 -10.85 -12.98
CA VAL A 119 1.11 -10.68 -14.36
C VAL A 119 0.00 -10.98 -15.36
N ASP A 120 -0.72 -12.09 -15.15
CA ASP A 120 -1.77 -12.52 -16.07
C ASP A 120 -2.99 -11.58 -16.00
N ASP A 121 -3.49 -11.26 -14.82
CA ASP A 121 -4.60 -10.33 -14.61
C ASP A 121 -4.28 -8.92 -15.17
N SER A 122 -3.07 -8.42 -14.89
CA SER A 122 -2.63 -7.11 -15.40
C SER A 122 -2.52 -7.07 -16.91
N LYS A 123 -2.01 -8.13 -17.53
CA LYS A 123 -1.91 -8.22 -18.99
C LYS A 123 -3.29 -8.20 -19.65
N GLU A 124 -4.25 -8.93 -19.08
CA GLU A 124 -5.63 -8.91 -19.57
C GLU A 124 -6.25 -7.51 -19.50
N LEU A 125 -6.09 -6.81 -18.36
CA LEU A 125 -6.61 -5.45 -18.19
C LEU A 125 -5.94 -4.45 -19.16
N VAL A 126 -4.61 -4.56 -19.35
CA VAL A 126 -3.86 -3.69 -20.28
C VAL A 126 -4.30 -3.94 -21.72
N ASP A 127 -4.37 -5.19 -22.17
CA ASP A 127 -4.77 -5.54 -23.54
C ASP A 127 -6.23 -5.15 -23.83
N ALA A 128 -7.09 -5.22 -22.82
CA ALA A 128 -8.45 -4.72 -22.90
C ALA A 128 -8.53 -3.18 -22.87
N GLY A 129 -7.45 -2.46 -22.53
CA GLY A 129 -7.44 -1.01 -22.34
C GLY A 129 -8.24 -0.55 -21.11
N GLU A 130 -8.31 -1.40 -20.09
CA GLU A 130 -9.00 -1.16 -18.83
C GLU A 130 -8.10 -0.55 -17.77
N THR A 131 -6.77 -0.65 -17.95
CA THR A 131 -5.75 0.04 -17.17
C THR A 131 -4.58 0.49 -18.04
N GLY A 132 -3.76 1.42 -17.53
CA GLY A 132 -2.53 1.87 -18.18
C GLY A 132 -1.28 1.08 -17.77
N THR A 133 -0.14 1.50 -18.31
CA THR A 133 1.20 0.95 -18.00
C THR A 133 2.13 2.03 -17.46
N TYR A 134 1.58 3.14 -16.99
CA TYR A 134 2.37 4.26 -16.49
C TYR A 134 3.24 3.84 -15.31
N GLU A 135 4.43 4.39 -15.25
CA GLU A 135 5.29 4.23 -14.10
C GLU A 135 4.71 4.98 -12.90
N LEU A 136 4.69 4.34 -11.73
CA LEU A 136 4.23 4.99 -10.50
C LEU A 136 5.03 6.28 -10.27
N TRP A 137 4.37 7.31 -9.80
CA TRP A 137 4.90 8.67 -9.54
C TRP A 137 5.19 9.51 -10.78
N SER A 138 5.05 8.98 -12.00
CA SER A 138 5.17 9.76 -13.23
C SER A 138 4.03 10.78 -13.36
N ASP A 139 4.24 11.81 -14.17
CA ASP A 139 3.21 12.82 -14.42
C ASP A 139 1.98 12.22 -15.11
N ASP A 140 2.17 11.21 -15.96
CA ASP A 140 1.06 10.51 -16.62
C ASP A 140 0.23 9.71 -15.62
N TRP A 141 0.87 9.02 -14.67
CA TRP A 141 0.17 8.32 -13.58
C TRP A 141 -0.62 9.29 -12.69
N LYS A 142 -0.06 10.48 -12.40
CA LYS A 142 -0.69 11.52 -11.56
C LYS A 142 -1.90 12.21 -12.22
N LYS A 143 -2.09 12.09 -13.53
CA LYS A 143 -3.27 12.67 -14.22
C LYS A 143 -4.58 12.18 -13.62
N GLY A 144 -4.64 10.95 -13.11
CA GLY A 144 -5.82 10.40 -12.46
C GLY A 144 -6.19 11.00 -11.12
N PHE A 145 -5.35 11.90 -10.56
CA PHE A 145 -5.69 12.68 -9.36
C PHE A 145 -6.66 13.84 -9.66
N TYR A 146 -6.90 14.08 -10.93
CA TYR A 146 -7.79 15.12 -11.43
C TYR A 146 -8.96 14.50 -12.22
N PRO A 147 -10.14 15.15 -12.23
CA PRO A 147 -11.33 14.61 -12.89
C PRO A 147 -11.11 14.22 -14.36
N GLU A 148 -10.36 15.02 -15.09
CA GLU A 148 -10.06 14.79 -16.52
C GLU A 148 -9.15 13.56 -16.78
N GLY A 149 -8.51 13.03 -15.77
CA GLY A 149 -7.70 11.82 -15.88
C GLY A 149 -8.51 10.55 -16.01
N ASN A 150 -9.80 10.58 -15.65
CA ASN A 150 -10.76 9.48 -15.81
C ASN A 150 -10.26 8.15 -15.22
N VAL A 151 -9.66 8.18 -14.04
CA VAL A 151 -9.23 6.99 -13.29
C VAL A 151 -10.24 6.71 -12.17
N PHE A 152 -10.68 5.44 -12.06
CA PHE A 152 -11.63 5.06 -11.03
C PHE A 152 -11.00 4.92 -9.66
N CYS A 153 -9.89 4.17 -9.53
CA CYS A 153 -9.33 3.90 -8.22
C CYS A 153 -7.79 3.81 -8.17
N TYR A 154 -7.29 3.94 -6.95
CA TYR A 154 -5.90 3.73 -6.55
C TYR A 154 -5.84 2.83 -5.32
N PHE A 155 -4.77 2.07 -5.18
CA PHE A 155 -4.51 1.24 -4.02
C PHE A 155 -3.39 1.86 -3.17
N GLY A 156 -3.62 2.04 -1.88
CA GLY A 156 -2.60 2.57 -0.99
C GLY A 156 -3.08 2.80 0.43
N PRO A 157 -2.16 3.17 1.32
CA PRO A 157 -2.49 3.59 2.69
C PRO A 157 -2.90 5.06 2.75
N ALA A 158 -3.24 5.53 3.95
CA ALA A 158 -3.68 6.89 4.20
C ALA A 158 -2.73 7.95 3.64
N TRP A 159 -1.41 7.77 3.81
CA TRP A 159 -0.41 8.72 3.30
C TRP A 159 -0.47 8.90 1.77
N LEU A 160 -0.93 7.92 1.01
CA LEU A 160 -1.02 8.03 -0.44
C LEU A 160 -2.02 9.14 -0.82
N VAL A 161 -3.24 9.06 -0.31
CA VAL A 161 -4.30 10.03 -0.65
C VAL A 161 -4.02 11.40 -0.03
N ASN A 162 -3.44 11.44 1.17
CA ASN A 162 -3.24 12.68 1.91
C ASN A 162 -2.04 13.49 1.42
N PHE A 163 -0.92 12.83 1.09
CA PHE A 163 0.32 13.52 0.74
C PHE A 163 0.71 13.41 -0.72
N SER A 164 0.22 12.39 -1.44
CA SER A 164 0.73 12.08 -2.78
C SER A 164 -0.28 12.35 -3.90
N MET A 165 -1.59 12.36 -3.61
CA MET A 165 -2.65 12.50 -4.61
C MET A 165 -3.19 13.93 -4.73
N ALA A 166 -2.31 14.93 -4.56
CA ALA A 166 -2.60 16.35 -4.77
C ALA A 166 -3.80 16.88 -3.95
N ALA A 167 -4.03 16.34 -2.75
CA ALA A 167 -5.18 16.68 -1.91
C ALA A 167 -5.25 18.15 -1.48
N ASP A 168 -4.12 18.87 -1.50
CA ASP A 168 -3.98 20.30 -1.23
C ASP A 168 -4.08 21.20 -2.48
N THR A 169 -4.22 20.61 -3.67
CA THR A 169 -4.19 21.30 -4.95
C THR A 169 -5.61 21.55 -5.47
N GLU A 170 -5.98 22.83 -5.64
CA GLU A 170 -7.27 23.23 -6.17
C GLU A 170 -7.55 22.57 -7.53
N GLY A 171 -8.75 22.00 -7.68
CA GLY A 171 -9.18 21.29 -8.87
C GLY A 171 -8.90 19.79 -8.86
N SER A 172 -8.09 19.28 -7.93
CA SER A 172 -7.94 17.84 -7.74
C SER A 172 -9.19 17.21 -7.13
N ILE A 173 -9.33 15.89 -7.32
CA ILE A 173 -10.42 15.11 -6.73
C ILE A 173 -10.34 15.18 -5.19
N GLY A 174 -9.15 15.03 -4.62
CA GLY A 174 -8.95 15.07 -3.16
C GLY A 174 -9.26 16.41 -2.53
N TYR A 175 -8.87 17.52 -3.18
CA TYR A 175 -9.17 18.87 -2.70
C TYR A 175 -10.68 19.12 -2.51
N ASN A 176 -11.48 18.56 -3.40
CA ASN A 176 -12.93 18.67 -3.38
C ASN A 176 -13.63 17.57 -2.53
N GLY A 177 -12.90 16.71 -1.85
CA GLY A 177 -13.47 15.60 -1.08
C GLY A 177 -14.08 14.50 -1.96
N GLY A 178 -13.58 14.34 -3.16
CA GLY A 178 -14.11 13.44 -4.18
C GLY A 178 -13.62 12.00 -4.10
N TRP A 179 -12.74 11.66 -3.16
CA TRP A 179 -12.33 10.28 -2.92
C TRP A 179 -13.24 9.61 -1.89
N GLY A 180 -13.44 8.31 -2.02
CA GLY A 180 -13.96 7.42 -1.00
C GLY A 180 -12.97 6.30 -0.74
N ALA A 181 -13.07 5.65 0.42
CA ALA A 181 -12.23 4.50 0.77
C ALA A 181 -13.08 3.27 1.03
N THR A 182 -12.62 2.11 0.55
CA THR A 182 -13.21 0.80 0.83
C THR A 182 -12.10 -0.26 0.91
N GLU A 183 -12.39 -1.45 1.46
CA GLU A 183 -11.36 -2.48 1.70
C GLU A 183 -10.65 -2.94 0.41
N GLY A 184 -11.38 -3.03 -0.69
CA GLY A 184 -10.89 -3.65 -1.93
C GLY A 184 -10.87 -5.17 -1.85
N PRO A 185 -10.17 -5.84 -2.80
CA PRO A 185 -10.22 -7.30 -2.92
C PRO A 185 -9.45 -8.04 -1.82
N GLN A 186 -8.36 -7.48 -1.30
CA GLN A 186 -7.52 -8.08 -0.28
C GLN A 186 -6.81 -7.03 0.56
N GLY A 187 -6.51 -7.34 1.83
CA GLY A 187 -5.69 -6.51 2.69
C GLY A 187 -4.21 -6.53 2.26
N PHE A 188 -3.53 -5.42 2.45
CA PHE A 188 -2.10 -5.27 2.20
C PHE A 188 -1.53 -4.14 3.05
N PHE A 189 -0.21 -3.99 3.08
CA PHE A 189 0.41 -2.80 3.62
C PHE A 189 1.43 -2.23 2.64
N TRP A 190 1.69 -0.93 2.73
CA TRP A 190 2.68 -0.29 1.88
C TRP A 190 3.37 0.85 2.60
N GLY A 191 4.72 0.73 2.74
CA GLY A 191 5.54 1.76 3.35
C GLY A 191 5.63 1.64 4.86
N GLY A 192 5.68 2.77 5.51
CA GLY A 192 5.89 2.94 6.94
C GLY A 192 7.16 3.75 7.22
N THR A 193 7.18 4.36 8.39
CA THR A 193 8.32 5.17 8.85
C THR A 193 8.80 4.63 10.18
N TRP A 194 10.07 4.21 10.22
CA TRP A 194 10.70 3.72 11.45
C TRP A 194 11.76 4.70 11.94
N ILE A 195 11.73 4.99 13.23
CA ILE A 195 12.73 5.79 13.93
C ILE A 195 13.74 4.83 14.54
N CYS A 196 15.00 4.99 14.18
CA CYS A 196 16.11 4.19 14.67
C CYS A 196 17.12 5.07 15.38
N ALA A 197 17.79 4.53 16.39
CA ALA A 197 18.93 5.19 17.02
C ALA A 197 20.25 4.82 16.33
N ALA A 198 21.12 5.80 16.13
CA ALA A 198 22.47 5.51 15.67
C ALA A 198 23.26 4.75 16.75
N ALA A 199 23.97 3.69 16.35
CA ALA A 199 24.85 2.98 17.26
C ALA A 199 25.94 3.91 17.81
N GLY A 200 26.17 3.85 19.13
CA GLY A 200 27.16 4.68 19.82
C GLY A 200 26.74 6.13 20.07
N THR A 201 25.44 6.46 19.96
CA THR A 201 24.96 7.79 20.36
C THR A 201 25.26 8.11 21.82
N ASP A 202 25.76 9.31 22.10
CA ASP A 202 26.00 9.82 23.46
C ASP A 202 24.69 10.35 24.11
N ASN A 203 23.58 10.44 23.35
CA ASN A 203 22.32 11.03 23.78
C ASN A 203 21.20 9.99 23.96
N GLN A 204 21.51 8.81 24.49
CA GLN A 204 20.60 7.67 24.59
C GLN A 204 19.25 8.02 25.24
N SER A 205 19.25 8.77 26.35
CA SER A 205 18.01 9.18 27.04
C SER A 205 17.12 10.05 26.16
N LEU A 206 17.70 11.04 25.50
CA LEU A 206 16.96 11.94 24.62
C LEU A 206 16.40 11.22 23.39
N VAL A 207 17.20 10.33 22.80
CA VAL A 207 16.77 9.52 21.64
C VAL A 207 15.62 8.60 22.06
N LYS A 208 15.70 7.95 23.21
CA LYS A 208 14.60 7.15 23.79
C LYS A 208 13.33 7.98 23.96
N ASP A 209 13.43 9.17 24.56
CA ASP A 209 12.29 10.04 24.79
C ASP A 209 11.64 10.46 23.47
N ILE A 210 12.42 10.84 22.47
CA ILE A 210 11.92 11.18 21.13
C ILE A 210 11.20 9.98 20.50
N MET A 211 11.81 8.80 20.51
CA MET A 211 11.22 7.59 19.95
C MET A 211 9.87 7.28 20.61
N LEU A 212 9.78 7.31 21.95
CA LEU A 212 8.55 7.03 22.67
C LEU A 212 7.49 8.12 22.47
N GLN A 213 7.86 9.40 22.51
CA GLN A 213 6.90 10.49 22.27
C GLN A 213 6.31 10.42 20.86
N MET A 214 7.11 10.15 19.87
CA MET A 214 6.68 10.10 18.46
C MET A 214 5.86 8.84 18.13
N THR A 215 6.00 7.74 18.90
CA THR A 215 5.46 6.45 18.48
C THR A 215 4.50 5.79 19.47
N THR A 216 4.39 6.32 20.71
CA THR A 216 3.52 5.73 21.75
C THR A 216 2.67 6.72 22.53
N ASN A 217 2.89 8.03 22.36
CA ASN A 217 2.10 9.04 23.04
C ASN A 217 0.72 9.18 22.38
N ASP A 218 -0.35 8.86 23.12
CA ASP A 218 -1.72 8.84 22.59
C ASP A 218 -2.17 10.21 22.06
N ASP A 219 -1.78 11.31 22.72
CA ASP A 219 -2.17 12.66 22.29
C ASP A 219 -1.48 13.03 20.97
N VAL A 220 -0.20 12.68 20.82
CA VAL A 220 0.54 12.88 19.57
C VAL A 220 -0.09 12.03 18.43
N MET A 221 -0.46 10.80 18.73
CA MET A 221 -1.11 9.92 17.74
C MET A 221 -2.47 10.48 17.28
N LYS A 222 -3.28 10.99 18.20
CA LYS A 222 -4.57 11.65 17.88
C LYS A 222 -4.36 12.90 17.04
N GLU A 223 -3.36 13.71 17.37
CA GLU A 223 -3.03 14.92 16.60
C GLU A 223 -2.60 14.59 15.16
N ILE A 224 -1.85 13.51 14.94
CA ILE A 224 -1.47 13.02 13.61
C ILE A 224 -2.73 12.63 12.81
N ILE A 225 -3.65 11.88 13.41
CA ILE A 225 -4.91 11.52 12.74
C ILE A 225 -5.70 12.77 12.35
N GLU A 226 -5.86 13.70 13.27
CA GLU A 226 -6.71 14.89 13.07
C GLU A 226 -6.13 15.91 12.08
N LYS A 227 -4.80 16.03 12.02
CA LYS A 227 -4.13 17.04 11.18
C LYS A 227 -3.66 16.50 9.84
N ASP A 228 -3.21 15.26 9.83
CA ASP A 228 -2.57 14.66 8.69
C ASP A 228 -3.40 13.56 8.03
N ASP A 229 -4.60 13.24 8.60
CA ASP A 229 -5.48 12.16 8.11
C ASP A 229 -4.76 10.79 8.02
N ASP A 230 -3.67 10.56 8.78
CA ASP A 230 -2.86 9.34 8.66
C ASP A 230 -3.32 8.23 9.61
N PHE A 231 -2.89 7.00 9.34
CA PHE A 231 -3.18 5.84 10.18
C PHE A 231 -1.99 5.55 11.11
N VAL A 232 -2.18 5.77 12.40
CA VAL A 232 -1.13 5.65 13.41
C VAL A 232 -0.96 4.22 13.92
N ASN A 233 0.25 3.92 14.42
CA ASN A 233 0.63 2.62 14.96
C ASN A 233 0.26 2.49 16.46
N ASN A 234 -1.00 2.73 16.81
CA ASN A 234 -1.53 2.63 18.15
C ASN A 234 -2.97 2.09 18.11
N GLN A 235 -3.16 0.83 18.48
CA GLN A 235 -4.43 0.12 18.38
C GLN A 235 -5.55 0.75 19.21
N ASP A 236 -5.22 1.27 20.41
CA ASP A 236 -6.21 1.88 21.31
C ASP A 236 -6.71 3.20 20.71
N VAL A 237 -5.78 4.06 20.25
CA VAL A 237 -6.13 5.34 19.61
C VAL A 237 -6.93 5.11 18.34
N ILE A 238 -6.53 4.17 17.49
CA ILE A 238 -7.28 3.86 16.26
C ILE A 238 -8.70 3.39 16.60
N THR A 239 -8.86 2.50 17.60
CA THR A 239 -10.19 2.02 18.01
C THR A 239 -11.06 3.17 18.53
N GLU A 240 -10.52 4.02 19.40
CA GLU A 240 -11.23 5.19 19.94
C GLU A 240 -11.64 6.16 18.81
N MET A 241 -10.71 6.48 17.93
CA MET A 241 -10.96 7.45 16.85
C MET A 241 -11.87 6.90 15.75
N ALA A 242 -11.88 5.59 15.50
CA ALA A 242 -12.81 4.95 14.56
C ALA A 242 -14.28 5.09 15.02
N ASP A 243 -14.52 5.09 16.32
CA ASP A 243 -15.85 5.25 16.93
C ASP A 243 -16.20 6.73 17.23
N SER A 244 -15.31 7.66 16.91
CA SER A 244 -15.47 9.09 17.17
C SER A 244 -16.19 9.83 16.02
N SER A 245 -16.33 11.16 16.18
CA SER A 245 -16.82 12.07 15.14
C SER A 245 -15.74 12.48 14.13
N TYR A 246 -14.54 11.89 14.20
CA TYR A 246 -13.48 12.15 13.23
C TYR A 246 -13.95 11.82 11.80
N SER A 247 -13.57 12.66 10.87
CA SER A 247 -13.88 12.48 9.46
C SER A 247 -12.84 13.14 8.57
N SER A 248 -12.45 12.47 7.49
CA SER A 248 -11.52 13.00 6.50
C SER A 248 -12.25 13.88 5.48
N LYS A 249 -11.79 15.12 5.32
CA LYS A 249 -12.30 16.02 4.29
C LYS A 249 -12.00 15.49 2.88
N ILE A 250 -10.83 14.90 2.69
CA ILE A 250 -10.36 14.35 1.40
C ILE A 250 -11.27 13.19 0.96
N LEU A 251 -11.80 12.44 1.92
CA LEU A 251 -12.70 11.31 1.70
C LEU A 251 -14.19 11.68 1.80
N GLY A 252 -14.52 12.95 1.58
CA GLY A 252 -15.91 13.42 1.56
C GLY A 252 -16.63 13.33 2.90
N GLY A 253 -15.92 13.42 4.00
CA GLY A 253 -16.45 13.32 5.35
C GLY A 253 -16.50 11.89 5.91
N GLN A 254 -15.95 10.90 5.21
CA GLN A 254 -15.83 9.53 5.69
C GLN A 254 -14.82 9.42 6.83
N ASN A 255 -15.12 8.61 7.86
CA ASN A 255 -14.13 8.12 8.81
C ASN A 255 -13.58 6.78 8.30
N PRO A 256 -12.34 6.71 7.80
CA PRO A 256 -11.81 5.51 7.16
C PRO A 256 -11.13 4.55 8.15
N LEU A 257 -10.96 4.92 9.43
CA LEU A 257 -10.10 4.20 10.38
C LEU A 257 -10.53 2.76 10.60
N GLY A 258 -11.85 2.50 10.62
CA GLY A 258 -12.38 1.14 10.72
C GLY A 258 -12.05 0.28 9.49
N ILE A 259 -12.05 0.87 8.29
CA ILE A 259 -11.71 0.19 7.04
C ILE A 259 -10.22 -0.16 7.03
N TYR A 260 -9.34 0.78 7.39
CA TYR A 260 -7.91 0.52 7.54
C TYR A 260 -7.63 -0.61 8.55
N SER A 261 -8.30 -0.58 9.71
CA SER A 261 -8.13 -1.61 10.76
C SER A 261 -8.55 -3.00 10.32
N SER A 262 -9.60 -3.11 9.50
CA SER A 262 -10.05 -4.38 8.93
C SER A 262 -8.96 -5.04 8.08
N GLY A 263 -8.21 -4.25 7.29
CA GLY A 263 -7.11 -4.74 6.47
C GLY A 263 -5.93 -5.28 7.29
N VAL A 264 -5.59 -4.61 8.40
CA VAL A 264 -4.47 -5.00 9.28
C VAL A 264 -4.62 -6.42 9.82
N SER A 265 -5.82 -6.81 10.23
CA SER A 265 -6.09 -8.12 10.83
C SER A 265 -5.90 -9.31 9.86
N LYS A 266 -5.81 -9.02 8.57
CA LYS A 266 -5.68 -10.02 7.48
C LYS A 266 -4.24 -10.14 6.97
N LEU A 267 -3.29 -9.36 7.49
CA LEU A 267 -1.90 -9.36 7.05
C LEU A 267 -1.14 -10.58 7.59
N ASP A 268 -0.54 -11.34 6.69
CA ASP A 268 0.44 -12.38 7.00
C ASP A 268 1.79 -12.02 6.35
N LEU A 269 2.72 -11.56 7.17
CA LEU A 269 4.06 -11.14 6.73
C LEU A 269 5.13 -12.22 6.95
N SER A 270 4.74 -13.47 7.20
CA SER A 270 5.68 -14.59 7.45
C SER A 270 6.61 -14.89 6.28
N ASN A 271 6.22 -14.48 5.06
CA ASN A 271 7.00 -14.64 3.84
C ASN A 271 7.91 -13.44 3.50
N LEU A 272 7.96 -12.40 4.35
CA LEU A 272 8.88 -11.29 4.14
C LEU A 272 10.35 -11.74 4.25
N SER A 273 11.20 -11.14 3.43
CA SER A 273 12.62 -11.37 3.41
C SER A 273 13.41 -10.09 3.04
N SER A 274 14.71 -10.10 3.25
CA SER A 274 15.60 -9.00 2.86
C SER A 274 15.72 -8.82 1.34
N TYR A 275 15.24 -9.76 0.55
CA TYR A 275 15.27 -9.72 -0.92
C TYR A 275 14.03 -9.04 -1.52
N ASP A 276 12.95 -8.85 -0.73
CA ASP A 276 11.65 -8.45 -1.24
C ASP A 276 11.67 -7.13 -1.98
N GLN A 277 12.34 -6.10 -1.43
CA GLN A 277 12.40 -4.81 -2.10
C GLN A 277 13.04 -4.93 -3.47
N GLY A 278 14.24 -5.53 -3.53
CA GLY A 278 14.96 -5.67 -4.79
C GLY A 278 14.24 -6.56 -5.80
N CYS A 279 13.69 -7.69 -5.36
CA CYS A 279 12.95 -8.58 -6.26
C CYS A 279 11.67 -7.93 -6.78
N ASN A 280 10.90 -7.24 -5.92
CA ASN A 280 9.67 -6.54 -6.32
C ASN A 280 9.96 -5.42 -7.33
N GLU A 281 11.01 -4.62 -7.12
CA GLU A 281 11.41 -3.55 -8.04
C GLU A 281 11.81 -4.10 -9.41
N GLU A 282 12.73 -5.07 -9.43
CA GLU A 282 13.21 -5.67 -10.68
C GLU A 282 12.10 -6.42 -11.43
N PHE A 283 11.17 -7.06 -10.70
CA PHE A 283 10.05 -7.76 -11.30
C PHE A 283 9.09 -6.81 -12.01
N GLN A 284 8.67 -5.73 -11.35
CA GLN A 284 7.79 -4.73 -11.95
C GLN A 284 8.45 -4.05 -13.17
N ASN A 285 9.75 -3.73 -13.07
CA ASN A 285 10.50 -3.13 -14.16
C ASN A 285 10.57 -4.07 -15.38
N ALA A 286 10.82 -5.35 -15.16
CA ALA A 286 10.88 -6.34 -16.24
C ALA A 286 9.50 -6.57 -16.89
N MET A 287 8.44 -6.72 -16.09
CA MET A 287 7.10 -7.00 -16.58
C MET A 287 6.49 -5.82 -17.35
N LYS A 288 6.93 -4.59 -17.12
CA LYS A 288 6.51 -3.43 -17.92
C LYS A 288 6.67 -3.68 -19.43
N ASN A 289 7.79 -4.26 -19.84
CA ASN A 289 8.05 -4.57 -21.25
C ASN A 289 7.02 -5.56 -21.82
N TYR A 290 6.61 -6.55 -21.03
CA TYR A 290 5.57 -7.49 -21.42
C TYR A 290 4.20 -6.81 -21.51
N PHE A 291 3.84 -5.98 -20.55
CA PHE A 291 2.57 -5.23 -20.57
C PHE A 291 2.48 -4.28 -21.76
N GLU A 292 3.56 -3.61 -22.13
CA GLU A 292 3.64 -2.70 -23.27
C GLU A 292 3.75 -3.45 -24.61
N GLY A 293 3.86 -4.78 -24.62
CA GLY A 293 3.97 -5.61 -25.83
C GLY A 293 5.32 -5.50 -26.53
N THR A 294 6.36 -5.00 -25.85
CA THR A 294 7.73 -4.86 -26.38
C THR A 294 8.59 -6.10 -26.11
N ALA A 295 8.14 -7.00 -25.26
CA ALA A 295 8.76 -8.30 -24.97
C ALA A 295 7.70 -9.37 -24.75
N THR A 296 8.07 -10.64 -24.95
CA THR A 296 7.26 -11.78 -24.53
C THR A 296 7.34 -11.94 -23.00
N LYS A 297 6.45 -12.75 -22.42
CA LYS A 297 6.47 -13.08 -20.99
C LYS A 297 7.79 -13.75 -20.60
N GLU A 298 8.28 -14.66 -21.42
CA GLU A 298 9.54 -15.36 -21.22
C GLU A 298 10.76 -14.43 -21.25
N GLU A 299 10.79 -13.50 -22.21
CA GLU A 299 11.85 -12.49 -22.30
C GLU A 299 11.84 -11.55 -21.08
N ALA A 300 10.68 -11.14 -20.60
CA ALA A 300 10.55 -10.33 -19.40
C ALA A 300 11.00 -11.09 -18.14
N LEU A 301 10.66 -12.37 -18.00
CA LEU A 301 11.14 -13.22 -16.91
C LEU A 301 12.65 -13.41 -16.95
N ASP A 302 13.24 -13.63 -18.13
CA ASP A 302 14.70 -13.74 -18.28
C ASP A 302 15.41 -12.43 -17.89
N LEU A 303 14.84 -11.28 -18.25
CA LEU A 303 15.34 -9.98 -17.83
C LEU A 303 15.30 -9.82 -16.31
N PHE A 304 14.20 -10.21 -15.68
CA PHE A 304 14.05 -10.19 -14.23
C PHE A 304 15.10 -11.05 -13.51
N TYR A 305 15.26 -12.31 -13.94
CA TYR A 305 16.25 -13.21 -13.33
C TYR A 305 17.67 -12.67 -13.42
N LYS A 306 18.04 -12.12 -14.58
CA LYS A 306 19.37 -11.51 -14.78
C LYS A 306 19.58 -10.29 -13.87
N ALA A 307 18.58 -9.40 -13.77
CA ALA A 307 18.66 -8.22 -12.94
C ALA A 307 18.79 -8.57 -11.44
N VAL A 308 18.04 -9.57 -10.96
CA VAL A 308 18.12 -10.02 -9.56
C VAL A 308 19.48 -10.66 -9.26
N VAL A 309 20.03 -11.50 -10.13
CA VAL A 309 21.36 -12.11 -9.94
C VAL A 309 22.48 -11.07 -10.03
N GLU A 310 22.34 -10.03 -10.84
CA GLU A 310 23.26 -8.89 -10.86
C GLU A 310 23.26 -8.15 -9.52
N LYS A 311 22.08 -7.95 -8.93
CA LYS A 311 21.90 -7.28 -7.63
C LYS A 311 22.30 -8.16 -6.45
N TYR A 312 22.08 -9.46 -6.54
CA TYR A 312 22.33 -10.48 -5.50
C TYR A 312 23.09 -11.66 -6.10
N PRO A 313 24.44 -11.55 -6.26
CA PRO A 313 25.25 -12.54 -6.96
C PRO A 313 25.29 -13.93 -6.32
N GLU A 314 24.87 -14.04 -5.07
CA GLU A 314 24.77 -15.32 -4.35
C GLU A 314 23.54 -16.16 -4.77
N LEU A 315 22.58 -15.57 -5.48
CA LEU A 315 21.34 -16.25 -5.88
C LEU A 315 21.48 -16.96 -7.23
N THR A 316 20.64 -17.98 -7.40
CA THR A 316 20.47 -18.73 -8.66
C THR A 316 19.00 -18.77 -9.07
N TYR A 317 18.69 -19.19 -10.30
CA TYR A 317 17.33 -19.41 -10.81
C TYR A 317 17.24 -20.63 -11.70
#